data_40926807b34cbe7a4a6360f4556ab93a
#
_entry.id   40926807b34cbe7a4a6360f4556ab93a
#
_cell.length_a   1.000
_cell.length_b   1.000
_cell.length_c   1.000
_cell.angle_alpha   90.00
_cell.angle_beta   90.00
_cell.angle_gamma   90.00
#
_symmetry.space_group_name_H-M   'P 1'
#
loop_
_entity.id
_entity.type
_entity.pdbx_description
1 polymer ?
#
loop_
_entity_poly.entity_id
_entity_poly.type
_entity_poly.pdbx_seq_one_letter_code
_entity_poly.pdbx_strand_id
1 'polypeptide(L)'
;MDEDVTKVSVPGALEIPFALMKLAQTEEYDALIALGAVIRGETYHFELVSNESGAGITRIGLDYEIPIANGVLTTENDEQCQERIEMKARDCARCAVEMANLAKEFVSADDFEENPED
;
A
#
# COMPACT_ATOMS: atom_id res chain seq x y z
N MET A 1 -12.35 12.03 4.71
CA MET A 1 -13.06 12.01 6.01
C MET A 1 -12.39 11.03 6.94
N ASP A 2 -12.17 11.42 8.16
CA ASP A 2 -11.42 10.58 9.11
C ASP A 2 -12.13 9.25 9.44
N GLU A 3 -13.44 9.27 9.45
CA GLU A 3 -14.18 8.02 9.71
C GLU A 3 -14.08 7.00 8.58
N ASP A 4 -13.65 7.44 7.41
CA ASP A 4 -13.45 6.53 6.27
C ASP A 4 -12.04 5.96 6.21
N VAL A 5 -11.18 6.35 7.15
CA VAL A 5 -9.79 5.92 7.18
C VAL A 5 -9.51 5.08 8.42
N THR A 6 -9.04 3.86 8.20
CA THR A 6 -8.62 2.98 9.28
C THR A 6 -7.10 2.99 9.36
N LYS A 7 -6.56 3.16 10.56
CA LYS A 7 -5.11 3.20 10.77
C LYS A 7 -4.64 2.00 11.56
N VAL A 8 -3.59 1.35 11.05
CA VAL A 8 -2.99 0.18 11.70
C VAL A 8 -1.48 0.39 11.77
N SER A 9 -0.89 0.10 12.91
CA SER A 9 0.54 0.20 13.08
C SER A 9 1.17 -1.19 13.17
N VAL A 10 2.37 -1.33 12.61
CA VAL A 10 3.13 -2.56 12.67
C VAL A 10 4.55 -2.26 13.16
N PRO A 11 5.27 -3.28 13.66
CA PRO A 11 6.61 -3.05 14.22
C PRO A 11 7.66 -2.55 13.24
N GLY A 12 7.59 -2.93 11.99
CA GLY A 12 8.58 -2.53 11.00
C GLY A 12 8.09 -2.73 9.59
N ALA A 13 8.89 -2.30 8.61
CA ALA A 13 8.51 -2.38 7.20
C ALA A 13 8.29 -3.80 6.70
N LEU A 14 9.03 -4.78 7.22
CA LEU A 14 8.86 -6.17 6.80
C LEU A 14 7.52 -6.76 7.23
N GLU A 15 6.86 -6.18 8.22
CA GLU A 15 5.56 -6.63 8.69
C GLU A 15 4.40 -5.97 7.96
N ILE A 16 4.67 -4.99 7.12
CA ILE A 16 3.63 -4.29 6.36
C ILE A 16 2.86 -5.21 5.42
N PRO A 17 3.51 -6.07 4.62
CA PRO A 17 2.76 -6.94 3.70
C PRO A 17 1.74 -7.82 4.40
N PHE A 18 2.07 -8.38 5.56
CA PHE A 18 1.12 -9.21 6.29
C PHE A 18 -0.11 -8.41 6.74
N ALA A 19 0.13 -7.21 7.28
CA ALA A 19 -0.98 -6.36 7.71
C ALA A 19 -1.87 -5.96 6.52
N LEU A 20 -1.26 -5.64 5.39
CA LEU A 20 -2.00 -5.30 4.18
C LEU A 20 -2.85 -6.48 3.70
N MET A 21 -2.29 -7.69 3.76
CA MET A 21 -3.02 -8.89 3.38
C MET A 21 -4.26 -9.05 4.25
N LYS A 22 -4.11 -8.88 5.56
CA LYS A 22 -5.24 -9.00 6.47
C LYS A 22 -6.31 -7.94 6.22
N LEU A 23 -5.90 -6.71 5.95
CA LEU A 23 -6.85 -5.65 5.60
C LEU A 23 -7.56 -5.96 4.29
N ALA A 24 -6.82 -6.43 3.29
CA ALA A 24 -7.40 -6.78 1.99
C ALA A 24 -8.43 -7.90 2.12
N GLN A 25 -8.16 -8.87 2.99
CA GLN A 25 -9.07 -10.00 3.20
C GLN A 25 -10.43 -9.60 3.77
N THR A 26 -10.52 -8.43 4.41
CA THR A 26 -11.81 -7.96 4.94
C THR A 26 -12.77 -7.52 3.84
N GLU A 27 -12.24 -7.17 2.67
CA GLU A 27 -13.01 -6.65 1.54
C GLU A 27 -13.78 -5.37 1.88
N GLU A 28 -13.33 -4.65 2.91
CA GLU A 28 -13.99 -3.43 3.36
C GLU A 28 -13.38 -2.14 2.83
N TYR A 29 -12.25 -2.25 2.11
CA TYR A 29 -11.50 -1.07 1.65
C TYR A 29 -11.40 -1.00 0.15
N ASP A 30 -11.43 0.22 -0.38
CA ASP A 30 -11.26 0.46 -1.83
C ASP A 30 -9.80 0.59 -2.23
N ALA A 31 -8.93 0.94 -1.28
CA ALA A 31 -7.50 1.05 -1.50
C ALA A 31 -6.78 1.00 -0.16
N LEU A 32 -5.50 0.67 -0.21
CA LEU A 32 -4.65 0.64 0.97
C LEU A 32 -3.45 1.54 0.75
N ILE A 33 -2.90 2.05 1.84
CA ILE A 33 -1.68 2.87 1.81
C ILE A 33 -0.70 2.29 2.80
N ALA A 34 0.52 2.03 2.34
CA ALA A 34 1.61 1.55 3.18
C ALA A 34 2.56 2.72 3.44
N LEU A 35 2.75 3.10 4.69
CA LEU A 35 3.65 4.17 5.06
C LEU A 35 4.72 3.66 5.99
N GLY A 36 5.94 4.12 5.80
CA GLY A 36 7.05 3.74 6.64
C GLY A 36 8.34 4.37 6.17
N ALA A 37 9.42 4.03 6.84
CA ALA A 37 10.74 4.52 6.47
C ALA A 37 11.78 3.45 6.73
N VAL A 38 12.66 3.25 5.76
CA VAL A 38 13.81 2.37 5.90
C VAL A 38 15.04 3.23 5.62
N ILE A 39 15.90 3.36 6.61
CA ILE A 39 17.07 4.21 6.51
C ILE A 39 18.31 3.34 6.43
N ARG A 40 19.20 3.66 5.50
CA ARG A 40 20.40 2.85 5.28
C ARG A 40 21.29 2.78 6.53
N GLY A 41 21.66 1.57 6.87
CA GLY A 41 22.62 1.30 7.94
C GLY A 41 23.91 0.78 7.34
N GLU A 42 24.74 0.20 8.19
CA GLU A 42 26.06 -0.30 7.79
C GLU A 42 26.03 -1.71 7.19
N THR A 43 24.87 -2.37 7.25
CA THR A 43 24.77 -3.76 6.83
C THR A 43 23.81 -3.93 5.66
N TYR A 44 23.76 -5.14 5.12
CA TYR A 44 22.84 -5.50 4.04
C TYR A 44 21.37 -5.43 4.46
N HIS A 45 21.11 -5.26 5.74
CA HIS A 45 19.74 -5.23 6.27
C HIS A 45 18.86 -4.20 5.56
N PHE A 46 19.43 -3.04 5.21
CA PHE A 46 18.69 -2.00 4.48
C PHE A 46 18.13 -2.53 3.15
N GLU A 47 18.99 -3.18 2.36
CA GLU A 47 18.59 -3.72 1.06
C GLU A 47 17.56 -4.82 1.21
N LEU A 48 17.74 -5.68 2.21
CA LEU A 48 16.80 -6.76 2.47
C LEU A 48 15.42 -6.21 2.82
N VAL A 49 15.35 -5.28 3.77
CA VAL A 49 14.07 -4.70 4.20
C VAL A 49 13.40 -3.94 3.06
N SER A 50 14.17 -3.13 2.33
CA SER A 50 13.65 -2.33 1.23
C SER A 50 13.08 -3.21 0.12
N ASN A 51 13.85 -4.20 -0.31
CA ASN A 51 13.46 -5.08 -1.41
C ASN A 51 12.29 -5.97 -1.04
N GLU A 52 12.35 -6.60 0.13
CA GLU A 52 11.30 -7.54 0.52
C GLU A 52 9.99 -6.86 0.88
N SER A 53 10.03 -5.71 1.55
CA SER A 53 8.80 -4.99 1.84
C SER A 53 8.15 -4.50 0.56
N GLY A 54 8.95 -3.96 -0.37
CA GLY A 54 8.43 -3.49 -1.66
C GLY A 54 7.81 -4.62 -2.49
N ALA A 55 8.52 -5.74 -2.59
CA ALA A 55 8.02 -6.90 -3.33
C ALA A 55 6.75 -7.46 -2.70
N GLY A 56 6.70 -7.52 -1.37
CA GLY A 56 5.53 -8.01 -0.65
C GLY A 56 4.32 -7.13 -0.85
N ILE A 57 4.51 -5.81 -0.79
CA ILE A 57 3.42 -4.85 -0.99
C ILE A 57 2.83 -5.01 -2.40
N THR A 58 3.69 -5.09 -3.41
CA THR A 58 3.25 -5.25 -4.80
C THR A 58 2.47 -6.55 -4.95
N ARG A 59 2.99 -7.64 -4.40
CA ARG A 59 2.36 -8.94 -4.51
C ARG A 59 0.96 -8.95 -3.89
N ILE A 60 0.80 -8.37 -2.71
CA ILE A 60 -0.50 -8.34 -2.05
C ILE A 60 -1.51 -7.56 -2.89
N GLY A 61 -1.11 -6.42 -3.44
CA GLY A 61 -1.99 -5.62 -4.27
C GLY A 61 -2.50 -6.39 -5.48
N LEU A 62 -1.62 -7.14 -6.12
CA LEU A 62 -2.01 -7.93 -7.29
C LEU A 62 -2.81 -9.18 -6.91
N ASP A 63 -2.40 -9.89 -5.86
CA ASP A 63 -3.08 -11.12 -5.44
C ASP A 63 -4.50 -10.86 -4.94
N TYR A 64 -4.72 -9.75 -4.25
CA TYR A 64 -6.04 -9.41 -3.71
C TYR A 64 -6.78 -8.37 -4.55
N GLU A 65 -6.19 -7.98 -5.68
CA GLU A 65 -6.80 -7.04 -6.61
C GLU A 65 -7.29 -5.76 -5.95
N ILE A 66 -6.44 -5.20 -5.09
CA ILE A 66 -6.74 -3.95 -4.41
C ILE A 66 -5.58 -2.98 -4.63
N PRO A 67 -5.86 -1.73 -4.99
CA PRO A 67 -4.80 -0.74 -5.17
C PRO A 67 -4.08 -0.50 -3.84
N ILE A 68 -2.74 -0.51 -3.88
CA ILE A 68 -1.94 -0.19 -2.70
C ILE A 68 -0.92 0.87 -3.09
N ALA A 69 -1.00 2.02 -2.45
CA ALA A 69 0.00 3.06 -2.65
C ALA A 69 1.17 2.80 -1.71
N ASN A 70 2.37 2.66 -2.27
CA ASN A 70 3.57 2.36 -1.48
C ASN A 70 4.28 3.67 -1.11
N GLY A 71 4.14 4.06 0.15
CA GLY A 71 4.77 5.24 0.71
C GLY A 71 5.91 4.90 1.66
N VAL A 72 6.51 3.72 1.54
CA VAL A 72 7.68 3.35 2.34
C VAL A 72 8.89 4.06 1.77
N LEU A 73 9.42 5.02 2.52
CA LEU A 73 10.60 5.76 2.12
C LEU A 73 11.84 4.92 2.35
N THR A 74 12.79 4.98 1.40
CA THR A 74 14.07 4.29 1.50
C THR A 74 15.15 5.34 1.28
N THR A 75 15.78 5.79 2.35
CA THR A 75 16.73 6.89 2.28
C THR A 75 18.07 6.54 2.92
N GLU A 76 19.07 7.35 2.60
CA GLU A 76 20.42 7.14 3.12
C GLU A 76 20.56 7.59 4.57
N ASN A 77 19.78 8.59 5.00
CA ASN A 77 19.85 9.13 6.35
C ASN A 77 18.52 9.72 6.78
N ASP A 78 18.44 10.09 8.07
CA ASP A 78 17.23 10.65 8.66
C ASP A 78 16.80 11.96 8.01
N GLU A 79 17.76 12.81 7.67
CA GLU A 79 17.49 14.10 7.07
C GLU A 79 16.74 13.95 5.73
N GLN A 80 17.23 13.05 4.89
CA GLN A 80 16.57 12.78 3.62
C GLN A 80 15.14 12.27 3.84
N CYS A 81 14.97 11.44 4.85
CA CYS A 81 13.66 10.90 5.18
C CYS A 81 12.71 12.02 5.60
N GLN A 82 13.14 12.89 6.53
CA GLN A 82 12.32 13.98 7.02
C GLN A 82 11.87 14.92 5.90
N GLU A 83 12.75 15.19 4.95
CA GLU A 83 12.44 16.06 3.83
C GLU A 83 11.36 15.51 2.90
N ARG A 84 11.15 14.20 2.91
CA ARG A 84 10.25 13.53 1.96
C ARG A 84 8.93 13.06 2.54
N ILE A 85 8.79 13.09 3.86
CA ILE A 85 7.61 12.53 4.53
C ILE A 85 6.29 13.14 4.04
N GLU A 86 6.20 14.46 4.07
CA GLU A 86 4.95 15.14 3.75
C GLU A 86 4.53 14.95 2.31
N MET A 87 5.47 15.13 1.39
CA MET A 87 5.18 14.98 -0.04
C MET A 87 4.79 13.55 -0.36
N LYS A 88 5.51 12.58 0.21
CA LYS A 88 5.22 11.17 -0.05
C LYS A 88 3.84 10.78 0.45
N ALA A 89 3.46 11.27 1.63
CA ALA A 89 2.14 10.97 2.18
C ALA A 89 1.04 11.55 1.30
N ARG A 90 1.22 12.76 0.81
CA ARG A 90 0.23 13.37 -0.09
C ARG A 90 0.13 12.63 -1.41
N ASP A 91 1.26 12.25 -1.99
CA ASP A 91 1.29 11.52 -3.25
C ASP A 91 0.59 10.18 -3.11
N CYS A 92 0.81 9.50 -1.99
CA CYS A 92 0.15 8.21 -1.74
C CYS A 92 -1.36 8.36 -1.57
N ALA A 93 -1.80 9.41 -0.89
CA ALA A 93 -3.22 9.65 -0.72
C ALA A 93 -3.88 9.89 -2.08
N ARG A 94 -3.26 10.70 -2.94
CA ARG A 94 -3.77 10.95 -4.28
C ARG A 94 -3.78 9.68 -5.12
N CYS A 95 -2.70 8.91 -5.06
CA CYS A 95 -2.59 7.67 -5.80
C CYS A 95 -3.67 6.68 -5.38
N ALA A 96 -3.90 6.53 -4.08
CA ALA A 96 -4.92 5.61 -3.58
C ALA A 96 -6.31 5.97 -4.09
N VAL A 97 -6.67 7.25 -4.03
CA VAL A 97 -7.97 7.71 -4.51
C VAL A 97 -8.11 7.51 -6.01
N GLU A 98 -7.07 7.90 -6.76
CA GLU A 98 -7.07 7.77 -8.21
C GLU A 98 -7.22 6.31 -8.62
N MET A 99 -6.46 5.41 -8.01
CA MET A 99 -6.49 4.00 -8.37
C MET A 99 -7.77 3.31 -7.92
N ALA A 100 -8.34 3.72 -6.79
CA ALA A 100 -9.62 3.20 -6.34
C ALA A 100 -10.72 3.56 -7.34
N ASN A 101 -10.70 4.81 -7.81
CA ASN A 101 -11.68 5.24 -8.80
C ASN A 101 -11.48 4.56 -10.14
N LEU A 102 -10.22 4.37 -10.55
CA LEU A 102 -9.92 3.66 -11.78
C LEU A 102 -10.43 2.23 -11.73
N ALA A 103 -10.22 1.55 -10.62
CA ALA A 103 -10.66 0.16 -10.46
C ALA A 103 -12.16 0.02 -10.64
N LYS A 104 -12.93 1.03 -10.21
CA LYS A 104 -14.38 0.99 -10.32
C LYS A 104 -14.90 1.15 -11.76
N GLU A 105 -14.04 1.57 -12.67
CA GLU A 105 -14.41 1.72 -14.08
C GLU A 105 -14.36 0.40 -14.83
N PHE A 106 -13.78 -0.64 -14.24
CA PHE A 106 -13.66 -1.94 -14.90
C PHE A 106 -14.61 -2.94 -14.24
N VAL A 107 -15.25 -3.77 -15.08
CA VAL A 107 -16.16 -4.81 -14.62
C VAL A 107 -15.59 -6.15 -15.06
N SER A 108 -15.44 -7.09 -14.13
CA SER A 108 -14.92 -8.41 -14.47
C SER A 108 -15.99 -9.25 -15.17
N ALA A 109 -15.56 -10.33 -15.82
CA ALA A 109 -16.48 -11.25 -16.46
C ALA A 109 -17.42 -11.89 -15.42
N ASP A 110 -16.93 -12.14 -14.22
CA ASP A 110 -17.72 -12.71 -13.15
C ASP A 110 -18.86 -11.78 -12.72
N ASP A 111 -18.60 -10.47 -12.71
CA ASP A 111 -19.64 -9.49 -12.37
C ASP A 111 -20.76 -9.49 -13.39
N PHE A 112 -20.43 -9.67 -14.66
CA PHE A 112 -21.44 -9.77 -15.70
C PHE A 112 -22.28 -11.04 -15.55
N GLU A 113 -21.66 -12.15 -15.18
CA GLU A 113 -22.34 -13.42 -15.01
C GLU A 113 -23.29 -13.41 -13.81
N GLU A 114 -23.02 -12.58 -12.83
CA GLU A 114 -23.85 -12.45 -11.64
C GLU A 114 -25.13 -11.64 -11.91
N ASN A 115 -25.26 -11.10 -13.07
CA ASN A 115 -26.42 -10.30 -13.43
C ASN A 115 -27.15 -10.93 -14.62
N PRO A 116 -27.80 -12.07 -14.39
CA PRO A 116 -28.41 -12.85 -15.49
C PRO A 116 -29.60 -12.19 -16.18
N GLU A 117 -30.13 -11.13 -15.62
CA GLU A 117 -31.25 -10.42 -16.23
C GLU A 117 -30.81 -9.48 -17.33
N ASP A 118 -29.56 -9.22 -17.41
CA ASP A 118 -28.99 -8.42 -18.48
C ASP A 118 -28.59 -9.33 -19.65
#